data_572d62b7d58d3a9c799d4876c5c06e46
#
_entry.id   572d62b7d58d3a9c799d4876c5c06e46
#
_cell.length_a   1.000
_cell.length_b   1.000
_cell.length_c   1.000
_cell.angle_alpha   90.00
_cell.angle_beta   90.00
_cell.angle_gamma   90.00
#
_symmetry.space_group_name_H-M   'P 1'
#
loop_
_entity.id
_entity.type
_entity.pdbx_description
1 polymer ?
#
loop_
_entity_poly.entity_id
_entity_poly.type
_entity_poly.pdbx_seq_one_letter_code
_entity_poly.pdbx_strand_id
1 'polypeptide(L)'
;GHVRKNLGHNLSGGEKRRTEIARSLASNPNFILLDEPFAGVDPISVKEIKSIITQLKERDIGVLITDHNVRETLDIVDRACIIYDGQVLFAGSPEDLVADENVRRLYLGEGFAL
;
A
#
# COMPACT_ATOMS: atom_id res chain seq x y z
N GLY A 1 -2.63 1.09 23.91
CA GLY A 1 -2.80 0.88 25.32
C GLY A 1 -2.74 -0.57 25.68
N HIS A 2 -2.91 -0.86 26.94
CA HIS A 2 -2.78 -2.21 27.44
C HIS A 2 -3.77 -3.20 26.79
N VAL A 3 -5.03 -2.82 26.70
CA VAL A 3 -6.07 -3.68 26.11
C VAL A 3 -5.75 -3.97 24.66
N ARG A 4 -5.31 -2.97 23.92
CA ARG A 4 -4.95 -3.16 22.53
C ARG A 4 -3.76 -4.10 22.37
N LYS A 5 -2.80 -4.04 23.25
CA LYS A 5 -1.65 -4.92 23.21
C LYS A 5 -2.07 -6.38 23.36
N ASN A 6 -3.03 -6.65 24.24
CA ASN A 6 -3.56 -8.00 24.41
C ASN A 6 -4.38 -8.44 23.20
N LEU A 7 -5.20 -7.54 22.66
CA LEU A 7 -6.01 -7.82 21.49
C LEU A 7 -5.14 -8.05 20.26
N GLY A 8 -3.96 -7.45 20.21
CA GLY A 8 -3.04 -7.61 19.10
C GLY A 8 -2.67 -9.05 18.79
N HIS A 9 -2.69 -9.93 19.78
CA HIS A 9 -2.40 -11.34 19.58
C HIS A 9 -3.54 -12.07 18.85
N ASN A 10 -4.75 -11.55 18.95
CA ASN A 10 -5.95 -12.21 18.41
C ASN A 10 -6.48 -11.52 17.14
N LEU A 11 -5.94 -10.35 16.79
CA LEU A 11 -6.36 -9.63 15.60
C LEU A 11 -5.67 -10.17 14.34
N SER A 12 -6.41 -10.22 13.23
CA SER A 12 -5.82 -10.53 11.94
C SER A 12 -4.86 -9.41 11.51
N GLY A 13 -4.01 -9.70 10.52
CA GLY A 13 -3.13 -8.70 9.95
C GLY A 13 -3.89 -7.49 9.42
N GLY A 14 -5.08 -7.75 8.80
CA GLY A 14 -5.93 -6.70 8.28
C GLY A 14 -6.51 -5.80 9.37
N GLU A 15 -6.95 -6.41 10.47
CA GLU A 15 -7.49 -5.65 11.59
C GLU A 15 -6.43 -4.78 12.24
N LYS A 16 -5.21 -5.27 12.38
CA LYS A 16 -4.09 -4.47 12.88
C LYS A 16 -3.82 -3.27 11.99
N ARG A 17 -3.78 -3.48 10.68
CA ARG A 17 -3.52 -2.40 9.72
C ARG A 17 -4.60 -1.34 9.80
N ARG A 18 -5.86 -1.74 9.84
CA ARG A 18 -6.98 -0.80 9.96
C ARG A 18 -6.90 0.01 11.25
N THR A 19 -6.53 -0.63 12.35
CA THR A 19 -6.37 0.03 13.64
C THR A 19 -5.25 1.07 13.60
N GLU A 20 -4.13 0.72 12.98
CA GLU A 20 -3.00 1.64 12.83
C GLU A 20 -3.39 2.87 12.00
N ILE A 21 -4.10 2.65 10.91
CA ILE A 21 -4.56 3.74 10.04
C ILE A 21 -5.53 4.64 10.80
N ALA A 22 -6.49 4.05 11.50
CA ALA A 22 -7.46 4.81 12.29
C ALA A 22 -6.78 5.67 13.35
N ARG A 23 -5.75 5.15 14.00
CA ARG A 23 -4.98 5.90 14.98
C ARG A 23 -4.23 7.07 14.37
N SER A 24 -3.66 6.86 13.20
CA SER A 24 -3.00 7.95 12.48
C SER A 24 -3.99 9.06 12.14
N LEU A 25 -5.23 8.70 11.81
CA LEU A 25 -6.28 9.68 11.52
C LEU A 25 -6.68 10.51 12.74
N ALA A 26 -6.57 9.95 13.93
CA ALA A 26 -6.93 10.65 15.16
C ALA A 26 -6.11 11.93 15.38
N SER A 27 -4.91 12.00 14.81
CA SER A 27 -4.05 13.19 14.89
C SER A 27 -4.34 14.22 13.79
N ASN A 28 -5.33 13.96 12.92
CA ASN A 28 -5.72 14.83 11.83
C ASN A 28 -4.54 15.23 10.93
N PRO A 29 -3.84 14.25 10.34
CA PRO A 29 -2.63 14.52 9.57
C PRO A 29 -2.94 15.06 8.18
N ASN A 30 -1.96 15.74 7.59
CA ASN A 30 -1.99 16.11 6.17
C ASN A 30 -1.38 15.03 5.29
N PHE A 31 -0.61 14.13 5.90
CA PHE A 31 0.16 13.12 5.18
C PHE A 31 0.31 11.86 6.05
N ILE A 32 0.21 10.70 5.42
CA ILE A 32 0.35 9.41 6.10
C ILE A 32 1.33 8.52 5.34
N LEU A 33 2.22 7.86 6.06
CA LEU A 33 3.10 6.83 5.51
C LEU A 33 2.57 5.46 5.95
N LEU A 34 2.32 4.58 4.97
CA LEU A 34 1.91 3.21 5.21
C LEU A 34 3.01 2.27 4.73
N ASP A 35 3.63 1.57 5.66
CA ASP A 35 4.71 0.65 5.35
C ASP A 35 4.14 -0.77 5.27
N GLU A 36 4.18 -1.33 4.07
CA GLU A 36 3.71 -2.68 3.76
C GLU A 36 2.30 -2.98 4.28
N PRO A 37 1.30 -2.14 3.93
CA PRO A 37 -0.05 -2.30 4.47
C PRO A 37 -0.73 -3.60 4.05
N PHE A 38 -0.29 -4.24 2.97
CA PHE A 38 -0.89 -5.48 2.46
C PHE A 38 -0.13 -6.74 2.86
N ALA A 39 0.98 -6.62 3.56
CA ALA A 39 1.80 -7.77 3.93
C ALA A 39 1.06 -8.67 4.93
N GLY A 40 0.92 -9.95 4.58
CA GLY A 40 0.29 -10.93 5.45
C GLY A 40 -1.21 -10.73 5.68
N VAL A 41 -1.87 -9.98 4.80
CA VAL A 41 -3.28 -9.62 4.95
C VAL A 41 -4.13 -10.49 4.02
N ASP A 42 -5.27 -10.99 4.52
CA ASP A 42 -6.19 -11.79 3.73
C ASP A 42 -6.92 -10.94 2.67
N PRO A 43 -7.48 -11.58 1.61
CA PRO A 43 -8.10 -10.83 0.50
C PRO A 43 -9.24 -9.90 0.91
N ILE A 44 -10.05 -10.30 1.89
CA ILE A 44 -11.17 -9.47 2.34
C ILE A 44 -10.65 -8.21 3.03
N SER A 45 -9.66 -8.37 3.90
CA SER A 45 -9.04 -7.25 4.61
C SER A 45 -8.27 -6.33 3.66
N VAL A 46 -7.68 -6.87 2.61
CA VAL A 46 -7.02 -6.06 1.57
C VAL A 46 -8.02 -5.07 0.96
N LYS A 47 -9.23 -5.53 0.62
CA LYS A 47 -10.26 -4.66 0.07
C LYS A 47 -10.66 -3.56 1.03
N GLU A 48 -10.76 -3.88 2.31
CA GLU A 48 -11.10 -2.90 3.33
C GLU A 48 -9.99 -1.84 3.48
N ILE A 49 -8.74 -2.26 3.46
CA ILE A 49 -7.59 -1.34 3.52
C ILE A 49 -7.58 -0.43 2.30
N LYS A 50 -7.80 -0.97 1.10
CA LYS A 50 -7.90 -0.16 -0.11
C LYS A 50 -8.99 0.89 -0.01
N SER A 51 -10.14 0.51 0.53
CA SER A 51 -11.26 1.43 0.73
C SER A 51 -10.88 2.57 1.67
N ILE A 52 -10.19 2.26 2.75
CA ILE A 52 -9.73 3.27 3.71
C ILE A 52 -8.75 4.22 3.03
N ILE A 53 -7.79 3.70 2.27
CA ILE A 53 -6.81 4.53 1.57
C ILE A 53 -7.50 5.46 0.57
N THR A 54 -8.50 4.96 -0.16
CA THR A 54 -9.27 5.77 -1.09
C THR A 54 -9.99 6.91 -0.36
N GLN A 55 -10.57 6.62 0.80
CA GLN A 55 -11.23 7.65 1.62
C GLN A 55 -10.24 8.70 2.10
N LEU A 56 -9.02 8.32 2.45
CA LEU A 56 -7.97 9.26 2.84
C LEU A 56 -7.65 10.22 1.69
N LYS A 57 -7.54 9.69 0.48
CA LYS A 57 -7.27 10.50 -0.71
C LYS A 57 -8.41 11.48 -0.96
N GLU A 58 -9.64 11.05 -0.79
CA GLU A 58 -10.82 11.91 -0.95
C GLU A 58 -10.85 13.05 0.06
N ARG A 59 -10.18 12.89 1.19
CA ARG A 59 -10.06 13.93 2.22
C ARG A 59 -8.80 14.78 2.03
N ASP A 60 -8.17 14.70 0.86
CA ASP A 60 -6.95 15.44 0.53
C ASP A 60 -5.77 15.12 1.44
N ILE A 61 -5.72 13.91 1.97
CA ILE A 61 -4.59 13.44 2.73
C ILE A 61 -3.61 12.76 1.79
N GLY A 62 -2.35 13.19 1.80
CA GLY A 62 -1.30 12.54 1.02
C GLY A 62 -0.96 11.18 1.62
N VAL A 63 -0.89 10.15 0.79
CA VAL A 63 -0.58 8.80 1.25
C VAL A 63 0.62 8.26 0.49
N LEU A 64 1.65 7.88 1.23
CA LEU A 64 2.82 7.19 0.68
C LEU A 64 2.76 5.73 1.13
N ILE A 65 2.83 4.82 0.18
CA ILE A 65 2.75 3.38 0.44
C ILE A 65 4.04 2.73 -0.01
N THR A 66 4.65 1.91 0.87
CA THR A 66 5.73 1.01 0.49
C THR A 66 5.20 -0.41 0.61
N ASP A 67 5.35 -1.22 -0.45
CA ASP A 67 4.88 -2.61 -0.42
C ASP A 67 5.53 -3.42 -1.53
N HIS A 68 5.67 -4.71 -1.33
CA HIS A 68 6.12 -5.64 -2.34
C HIS A 68 4.96 -6.23 -3.14
N ASN A 69 3.74 -6.02 -2.69
CA ASN A 69 2.54 -6.49 -3.35
C ASN A 69 2.18 -5.55 -4.48
N VAL A 70 2.81 -5.75 -5.63
CA VAL A 70 2.74 -4.83 -6.77
C VAL A 70 1.31 -4.64 -7.26
N ARG A 71 0.60 -5.75 -7.47
CA ARG A 71 -0.75 -5.71 -8.03
C ARG A 71 -1.70 -4.90 -7.16
N GLU A 72 -1.69 -5.16 -5.85
CA GLU A 72 -2.59 -4.49 -4.92
C GLU A 72 -2.23 -3.01 -4.79
N THR A 73 -0.93 -2.70 -4.77
CA THR A 73 -0.46 -1.33 -4.65
C THR A 73 -0.79 -0.50 -5.90
N LEU A 74 -0.52 -1.04 -7.10
CA LEU A 74 -0.78 -0.32 -8.34
C LEU A 74 -2.27 -0.04 -8.57
N ASP A 75 -3.13 -0.84 -7.96
CA ASP A 75 -4.58 -0.68 -8.08
C ASP A 75 -5.10 0.62 -7.44
N ILE A 76 -4.35 1.18 -6.49
CA ILE A 76 -4.84 2.30 -5.70
C ILE A 76 -3.96 3.55 -5.72
N VAL A 77 -2.79 3.50 -6.35
CA VAL A 77 -1.88 4.65 -6.36
C VAL A 77 -2.05 5.46 -7.64
N ASP A 78 -1.76 6.76 -7.54
CA ASP A 78 -1.76 7.66 -8.68
C ASP A 78 -0.40 7.68 -9.38
N ARG A 79 0.66 7.48 -8.59
CA ARG A 79 2.04 7.38 -9.09
C ARG A 79 2.75 6.29 -8.33
N ALA A 80 3.68 5.65 -9.01
CA ALA A 80 4.49 4.59 -8.41
C ALA A 80 5.96 4.79 -8.76
N CYS A 81 6.82 4.32 -7.86
CA CYS A 81 8.25 4.34 -8.04
C CYS A 81 8.77 2.95 -7.68
N ILE A 82 9.58 2.37 -8.57
CA ILE A 82 10.22 1.09 -8.29
C ILE A 82 11.69 1.33 -8.00
N ILE A 83 12.12 0.82 -6.86
CA ILE A 83 13.53 0.84 -6.46
C ILE A 83 14.05 -0.58 -6.64
N TYR A 84 15.12 -0.70 -7.42
CA TYR A 84 15.74 -1.97 -7.74
C TYR A 84 17.25 -1.81 -7.69
N ASP A 85 17.90 -2.69 -6.95
CA ASP A 85 19.36 -2.67 -6.80
C ASP A 85 19.88 -1.30 -6.37
N GLY A 86 19.19 -0.68 -5.41
CA GLY A 86 19.60 0.61 -4.85
C GLY A 86 19.35 1.82 -5.73
N GLN A 87 18.65 1.65 -6.85
CA GLN A 87 18.39 2.73 -7.79
C GLN A 87 16.91 2.81 -8.16
N VAL A 88 16.47 3.98 -8.58
CA VAL A 88 15.11 4.14 -9.11
C VAL A 88 15.08 3.56 -10.52
N LEU A 89 14.39 2.43 -10.66
CA LEU A 89 14.20 1.77 -11.95
C LEU A 89 13.13 2.47 -12.79
N PHE A 90 12.09 2.97 -12.14
CA PHE A 90 10.96 3.60 -12.80
C PHE A 90 10.24 4.54 -11.83
N ALA A 91 9.69 5.63 -12.37
CA ALA A 91 8.79 6.50 -11.63
C ALA A 91 7.76 7.07 -12.61
N GLY A 92 6.46 6.95 -12.29
CA GLY A 92 5.39 7.40 -13.16
C GLY A 92 4.05 6.81 -12.80
N SER A 93 3.12 6.81 -13.77
CA SER A 93 1.79 6.24 -13.57
C SER A 93 1.84 4.71 -13.53
N PRO A 94 0.84 4.05 -12.92
CA PRO A 94 0.75 2.60 -12.94
C PRO A 94 0.71 2.02 -14.36
N GLU A 95 0.01 2.68 -15.28
CA GLU A 95 -0.10 2.24 -16.67
C GLU A 95 1.25 2.25 -17.37
N ASP A 96 2.00 3.33 -17.20
CA ASP A 96 3.33 3.46 -17.78
C ASP A 96 4.32 2.48 -17.15
N LEU A 97 4.18 2.22 -15.86
CA LEU A 97 5.03 1.27 -15.15
C LEU A 97 4.88 -0.13 -15.72
N VAL A 98 3.65 -0.58 -15.92
CA VAL A 98 3.36 -1.92 -16.43
C VAL A 98 3.83 -2.06 -17.89
N ALA A 99 3.83 -0.96 -18.64
CA ALA A 99 4.27 -0.96 -20.04
C ALA A 99 5.79 -0.86 -20.20
N ASP A 100 6.53 -0.48 -19.17
CA ASP A 100 7.97 -0.28 -19.26
C ASP A 100 8.71 -1.59 -19.42
N GLU A 101 9.54 -1.70 -20.46
CA GLU A 101 10.27 -2.93 -20.77
C GLU A 101 11.24 -3.35 -19.67
N ASN A 102 11.95 -2.40 -19.08
CA ASN A 102 12.92 -2.71 -18.02
C ASN A 102 12.22 -3.21 -16.76
N VAL A 103 11.10 -2.61 -16.42
CA VAL A 103 10.29 -3.03 -15.28
C VAL A 103 9.78 -4.45 -15.50
N ARG A 104 9.24 -4.75 -16.68
CA ARG A 104 8.73 -6.08 -16.99
C ARG A 104 9.84 -7.13 -16.98
N ARG A 105 10.97 -6.80 -17.54
CA ARG A 105 12.09 -7.72 -17.63
C ARG A 105 12.75 -7.99 -16.27
N LEU A 106 12.96 -6.95 -15.47
CA LEU A 106 13.76 -7.06 -14.26
C LEU A 106 12.93 -7.27 -12.99
N TYR A 107 11.66 -6.92 -13.01
CA TYR A 107 10.87 -6.91 -11.79
C TYR A 107 9.53 -7.65 -11.91
N LEU A 108 8.68 -7.30 -12.88
CA LEU A 108 7.32 -7.86 -12.95
C LEU A 108 7.23 -9.21 -13.65
N GLY A 109 8.06 -9.44 -14.67
CA GLY A 109 7.91 -10.56 -15.57
C GLY A 109 6.97 -10.21 -16.72
N GLU A 110 7.12 -10.93 -17.83
CA GLU A 110 6.42 -10.59 -19.08
C GLU A 110 4.92 -10.84 -19.04
N GLY A 111 4.48 -11.78 -18.21
CA GLY A 111 3.07 -12.12 -18.12
C GLY A 111 2.25 -11.25 -17.20
N PHE A 112 2.87 -10.25 -16.58
CA PHE A 112 2.17 -9.40 -15.62
C PHE A 112 1.19 -8.46 -16.32
N ALA A 113 -0.03 -8.36 -15.78
CA ALA A 113 -1.05 -7.41 -16.22
C ALA A 113 -1.88 -6.95 -15.01
N LEU A 114 -2.37 -5.74 -15.06
CA LEU A 114 -3.26 -5.22 -14.02
C LEU A 114 -4.68 -5.77 -14.14
#